data_b00c4eac93cbd2d2efd0c6aeca476a9c
#
_entry.id   b00c4eac93cbd2d2efd0c6aeca476a9c
#
_cell.length_a   1.000
_cell.length_b   1.000
_cell.length_c   1.000
_cell.angle_alpha   90.00
_cell.angle_beta   90.00
_cell.angle_gamma   90.00
#
_symmetry.space_group_name_H-M   'P 1'
#
loop_
_entity.id
_entity.type
_entity.pdbx_description
1 polymer ?
#
loop_
_entity_poly.entity_id
_entity_poly.type
_entity_poly.pdbx_seq_one_letter_code
_entity_poly.pdbx_strand_id
1 'polypeptide(L)'
;MLAKLPAFVGLLVLVSASFAAAKEIRATIIYDDVATEINPADQESGQLWITTADLTRATGFDVKPQGVCRAELCFPLPKARKQEFLRKSAGKQWFNLLAFAELVHQPVAYDEALATWYFGLRSDQRQTLSSLEAPDFTLPDMDGKLHSLHEFRGKKVFLVTWASW
;
A
#
# COMPACT_ATOMS: atom_id res chain seq x y z
N MET A 1 -3.52 57.99 62.52
CA MET A 1 -2.67 57.65 61.37
C MET A 1 -3.11 56.31 60.88
N LEU A 2 -3.95 56.27 59.77
CA LEU A 2 -4.41 55.04 59.13
C LEU A 2 -3.56 54.80 57.89
N ALA A 3 -2.83 53.69 57.89
CA ALA A 3 -2.08 53.24 56.70
C ALA A 3 -3.01 52.50 55.74
N LYS A 4 -3.08 52.98 54.50
CA LYS A 4 -3.78 52.31 53.40
C LYS A 4 -2.92 51.23 52.82
N LEU A 5 -3.40 49.98 52.84
CA LEU A 5 -2.84 48.85 52.03
C LEU A 5 -3.33 48.97 50.59
N PRO A 6 -2.47 48.78 49.59
CA PRO A 6 -2.92 48.65 48.18
C PRO A 6 -3.38 47.22 47.91
N ALA A 7 -4.58 47.11 47.31
CA ALA A 7 -5.11 45.83 46.80
C ALA A 7 -4.39 45.46 45.51
N PHE A 8 -3.65 44.36 45.50
CA PHE A 8 -3.11 43.73 44.31
C PHE A 8 -4.23 42.94 43.63
N VAL A 9 -4.74 43.44 42.50
CA VAL A 9 -5.63 42.68 41.60
C VAL A 9 -4.74 41.81 40.71
N GLY A 10 -4.65 40.51 41.08
CA GLY A 10 -3.96 39.54 40.23
C GLY A 10 -4.79 39.21 38.98
N LEU A 11 -4.31 39.60 37.83
CA LEU A 11 -4.87 39.24 36.52
C LEU A 11 -4.51 37.79 36.21
N LEU A 12 -5.46 36.86 36.40
CA LEU A 12 -5.30 35.45 36.06
C LEU A 12 -5.46 35.29 34.53
N VAL A 13 -4.33 35.20 33.81
CA VAL A 13 -4.33 34.91 32.37
C VAL A 13 -4.53 33.40 32.16
N LEU A 14 -5.74 33.00 31.81
CA LEU A 14 -6.05 31.65 31.36
C LEU A 14 -5.45 31.43 29.94
N VAL A 15 -4.29 30.79 29.89
CA VAL A 15 -3.73 30.31 28.62
C VAL A 15 -4.48 29.06 28.25
N SER A 16 -5.45 29.19 27.36
CA SER A 16 -6.12 28.07 26.69
C SER A 16 -5.14 27.41 25.71
N ALA A 17 -4.50 26.31 26.11
CA ALA A 17 -3.73 25.47 25.19
C ALA A 17 -4.71 24.77 24.24
N SER A 18 -4.85 25.30 23.02
CA SER A 18 -5.53 24.62 21.94
C SER A 18 -4.68 23.40 21.54
N PHE A 19 -5.03 22.22 22.02
CA PHE A 19 -4.52 20.97 21.46
C PHE A 19 -5.09 20.84 20.05
N ALA A 20 -4.29 21.20 19.05
CA ALA A 20 -4.56 20.80 17.68
C ALA A 20 -4.51 19.26 17.63
N ALA A 21 -5.68 18.64 17.50
CA ALA A 21 -5.73 17.21 17.24
C ALA A 21 -4.97 16.94 15.93
N ALA A 22 -3.88 16.21 16.01
CA ALA A 22 -3.15 15.77 14.84
C ALA A 22 -4.16 15.01 13.94
N LYS A 23 -4.38 15.52 12.74
CA LYS A 23 -5.26 14.88 11.76
C LYS A 23 -4.70 13.50 11.50
N GLU A 24 -5.40 12.44 11.92
CA GLU A 24 -5.04 11.07 11.57
C GLU A 24 -5.04 10.95 10.04
N ILE A 25 -3.87 10.74 9.48
CA ILE A 25 -3.72 10.54 8.04
C ILE A 25 -4.13 9.09 7.79
N ARG A 26 -5.29 8.89 7.17
CA ARG A 26 -5.73 7.58 6.71
C ARG A 26 -5.30 7.41 5.26
N ALA A 27 -4.81 6.23 4.94
CA ALA A 27 -4.48 5.85 3.58
C ALA A 27 -5.12 4.49 3.26
N THR A 28 -5.38 4.25 1.99
CA THR A 28 -5.90 2.98 1.50
C THR A 28 -4.81 2.25 0.71
N ILE A 29 -4.61 0.98 1.03
CA ILE A 29 -3.79 0.06 0.24
C ILE A 29 -4.73 -0.87 -0.51
N ILE A 30 -4.60 -0.94 -1.83
CA ILE A 30 -5.25 -1.94 -2.67
C ILE A 30 -4.18 -2.95 -3.07
N TYR A 31 -4.30 -4.17 -2.55
CA TYR A 31 -3.36 -5.27 -2.77
C TYR A 31 -4.12 -6.55 -3.10
N ASP A 32 -3.78 -7.24 -4.20
CA ASP A 32 -4.55 -8.37 -4.75
C ASP A 32 -6.07 -8.03 -4.85
N ASP A 33 -6.39 -6.82 -5.35
CA ASP A 33 -7.74 -6.26 -5.51
C ASP A 33 -8.55 -6.09 -4.21
N VAL A 34 -7.90 -6.21 -3.04
CA VAL A 34 -8.52 -5.98 -1.72
C VAL A 34 -8.08 -4.62 -1.18
N ALA A 35 -9.06 -3.75 -0.89
CA ALA A 35 -8.81 -2.46 -0.26
C ALA A 35 -8.71 -2.59 1.27
N THR A 36 -7.65 -2.03 1.85
CA THR A 36 -7.42 -2.04 3.30
C THR A 36 -7.04 -0.62 3.76
N GLU A 37 -7.81 -0.08 4.70
CA GLU A 37 -7.45 1.19 5.36
C GLU A 37 -6.33 0.98 6.36
N ILE A 38 -5.35 1.89 6.35
CA ILE A 38 -4.19 1.89 7.24
C ILE A 38 -3.94 3.29 7.80
N ASN A 39 -3.16 3.34 8.90
CA ASN A 39 -2.61 4.58 9.44
C ASN A 39 -1.08 4.55 9.23
N PRO A 40 -0.56 5.12 8.11
CA PRO A 40 0.87 5.13 7.85
C PRO A 40 1.59 6.01 8.89
N ALA A 41 2.82 5.64 9.26
CA ALA A 41 3.63 6.42 10.19
C ALA A 41 4.11 7.73 9.58
N ASP A 42 4.33 7.70 8.27
CA ASP A 42 5.03 8.74 7.56
C ASP A 42 4.72 8.64 6.07
N GLN A 43 4.34 9.76 5.45
CA GLN A 43 4.19 9.90 4.01
C GLN A 43 5.33 10.80 3.50
N GLU A 44 6.56 10.52 3.89
CA GLU A 44 7.68 11.13 3.19
C GLU A 44 7.64 10.69 1.74
N SER A 45 7.81 11.66 0.83
CA SER A 45 7.75 11.45 -0.60
C SER A 45 8.60 10.24 -1.03
N GLY A 46 7.95 9.22 -1.57
CA GLY A 46 8.60 7.99 -2.02
C GLY A 46 8.74 6.88 -0.98
N GLN A 47 8.13 7.00 0.21
CA GLN A 47 8.14 5.95 1.23
C GLN A 47 6.75 5.71 1.79
N LEU A 48 6.41 4.45 2.04
CA LEU A 48 5.17 4.06 2.71
C LEU A 48 5.51 3.15 3.89
N TRP A 49 5.65 3.78 5.08
CA TRP A 49 5.93 3.07 6.30
C TRP A 49 4.63 2.67 6.99
N ILE A 50 4.39 1.38 7.12
CA ILE A 50 3.23 0.78 7.78
C ILE A 50 3.68 -0.10 8.94
N THR A 51 2.80 -0.39 9.89
CA THR A 51 3.13 -1.36 10.94
C THR A 51 3.24 -2.77 10.34
N THR A 52 4.01 -3.66 10.97
CA THR A 52 4.04 -5.07 10.54
C THR A 52 2.68 -5.74 10.66
N ALA A 53 1.82 -5.30 11.57
CA ALA A 53 0.43 -5.77 11.67
C ALA A 53 -0.41 -5.32 10.47
N ASP A 54 -0.23 -4.06 10.02
CA ASP A 54 -0.90 -3.57 8.82
C ASP A 54 -0.38 -4.24 7.55
N LEU A 55 0.93 -4.55 7.49
CA LEU A 55 1.49 -5.35 6.40
C LEU A 55 0.76 -6.69 6.26
N THR A 56 0.64 -7.44 7.35
CA THR A 56 -0.06 -8.73 7.34
C THR A 56 -1.52 -8.56 6.93
N ARG A 57 -2.20 -7.56 7.49
CA ARG A 57 -3.62 -7.31 7.22
C ARG A 57 -3.89 -6.90 5.77
N ALA A 58 -3.04 -6.04 5.20
CA ALA A 58 -3.23 -5.50 3.87
C ALA A 58 -2.74 -6.42 2.74
N THR A 59 -1.69 -7.22 3.00
CA THR A 59 -1.00 -7.99 1.94
C THR A 59 -0.93 -9.49 2.20
N GLY A 60 -1.20 -9.94 3.43
CA GLY A 60 -0.98 -11.32 3.86
C GLY A 60 0.49 -11.69 4.05
N PHE A 61 1.44 -10.75 3.91
CA PHE A 61 2.85 -10.98 4.17
C PHE A 61 3.22 -10.73 5.63
N ASP A 62 4.09 -11.58 6.17
CA ASP A 62 4.68 -11.46 7.50
C ASP A 62 6.19 -11.27 7.43
N VAL A 63 6.74 -10.48 8.35
CA VAL A 63 8.19 -10.37 8.54
C VAL A 63 8.69 -11.52 9.40
N LYS A 64 9.48 -12.42 8.79
CA LYS A 64 10.08 -13.59 9.43
C LYS A 64 11.62 -13.49 9.41
N PRO A 65 12.35 -14.32 10.19
CA PRO A 65 13.81 -14.30 10.20
C PRO A 65 14.45 -14.49 8.81
N GLN A 66 13.83 -15.30 7.94
CA GLN A 66 14.30 -15.58 6.58
C GLN A 66 13.93 -14.51 5.55
N GLY A 67 13.00 -13.61 5.87
CA GLY A 67 12.54 -12.55 4.96
C GLY A 67 11.10 -12.14 5.15
N VAL A 68 10.48 -11.63 4.12
CA VAL A 68 9.06 -11.28 4.06
C VAL A 68 8.31 -12.41 3.37
N CYS A 69 7.44 -13.10 4.12
CA CYS A 69 6.87 -14.38 3.70
C CYS A 69 5.34 -14.36 3.70
N ARG A 70 4.74 -15.03 2.71
CA ARG A 70 3.30 -15.30 2.60
C ARG A 70 3.12 -16.76 2.17
N ALA A 71 2.51 -17.57 3.01
CA ALA A 71 2.47 -19.03 2.85
C ALA A 71 3.88 -19.62 2.63
N GLU A 72 4.11 -20.34 1.55
CA GLU A 72 5.41 -20.94 1.20
C GLU A 72 6.36 -19.97 0.48
N LEU A 73 5.87 -18.81 0.05
CA LEU A 73 6.67 -17.83 -0.66
C LEU A 73 7.38 -16.90 0.32
N CYS A 74 8.72 -16.81 0.22
CA CYS A 74 9.53 -15.91 1.03
C CYS A 74 10.49 -15.10 0.16
N PHE A 75 10.56 -13.79 0.41
CA PHE A 75 11.49 -12.87 -0.21
C PHE A 75 12.55 -12.47 0.81
N PRO A 76 13.81 -12.91 0.66
CA PRO A 76 14.89 -12.51 1.56
C PRO A 76 15.16 -11.01 1.45
N LEU A 77 15.26 -10.33 2.59
CA LEU A 77 15.66 -8.92 2.60
C LEU A 77 17.20 -8.80 2.55
N PRO A 78 17.75 -7.93 1.69
CA PRO A 78 19.19 -7.68 1.62
C PRO A 78 19.74 -7.23 2.97
N LYS A 79 20.70 -7.98 3.54
CA LYS A 79 21.25 -7.71 4.88
C LYS A 79 21.87 -6.31 4.98
N ALA A 80 22.56 -5.86 3.93
CA ALA A 80 23.22 -4.55 3.88
C ALA A 80 22.23 -3.38 3.80
N ARG A 81 20.99 -3.61 3.34
CA ARG A 81 19.95 -2.60 3.13
C ARG A 81 18.75 -2.81 4.06
N LYS A 82 18.90 -3.58 5.12
CA LYS A 82 17.78 -3.96 6.01
C LYS A 82 17.02 -2.76 6.59
N GLN A 83 17.69 -1.66 6.88
CA GLN A 83 17.09 -0.43 7.41
C GLN A 83 16.19 0.30 6.39
N GLU A 84 16.30 0.02 5.11
CA GLU A 84 15.40 0.55 4.09
C GLU A 84 14.01 -0.09 4.16
N PHE A 85 13.94 -1.32 4.69
CA PHE A 85 12.72 -2.12 4.79
C PHE A 85 12.13 -2.13 6.17
N LEU A 86 12.97 -2.05 7.23
CA LEU A 86 12.55 -2.24 8.61
C LEU A 86 13.15 -1.19 9.53
N ARG A 87 12.28 -0.56 10.33
CA ARG A 87 12.69 0.34 11.42
C ARG A 87 11.88 0.06 12.68
N LYS A 88 12.46 0.37 13.84
CA LYS A 88 11.76 0.36 15.14
C LYS A 88 11.60 1.80 15.62
N SER A 89 10.39 2.21 15.93
CA SER A 89 10.08 3.52 16.48
C SER A 89 8.87 3.44 17.39
N ALA A 90 8.90 4.18 18.52
CA ALA A 90 7.80 4.21 19.50
C ALA A 90 7.30 2.82 19.93
N GLY A 91 8.21 1.86 20.13
CA GLY A 91 7.87 0.49 20.54
C GLY A 91 7.21 -0.37 19.45
N LYS A 92 7.00 0.17 18.25
CA LYS A 92 6.44 -0.54 17.10
C LYS A 92 7.51 -0.88 16.07
N GLN A 93 7.28 -1.94 15.32
CA GLN A 93 8.08 -2.29 14.14
C GLN A 93 7.35 -1.80 12.90
N TRP A 94 8.09 -1.07 12.07
CA TRP A 94 7.61 -0.48 10.83
C TRP A 94 8.26 -1.14 9.65
N PHE A 95 7.49 -1.27 8.57
CA PHE A 95 7.89 -1.86 7.32
C PHE A 95 7.65 -0.88 6.16
N ASN A 96 8.63 -0.71 5.28
CA ASN A 96 8.51 0.12 4.09
C ASN A 96 7.97 -0.72 2.93
N LEU A 97 6.67 -0.58 2.66
CA LEU A 97 5.98 -1.37 1.65
C LEU A 97 6.42 -0.99 0.22
N LEU A 98 6.79 0.28 -0.02
CA LEU A 98 7.28 0.70 -1.35
C LEU A 98 8.66 0.13 -1.65
N ALA A 99 9.59 0.16 -0.70
CA ALA A 99 10.90 -0.47 -0.87
C ALA A 99 10.77 -1.97 -1.14
N PHE A 100 9.80 -2.63 -0.50
CA PHE A 100 9.52 -4.04 -0.76
C PHE A 100 8.93 -4.25 -2.16
N ALA A 101 7.99 -3.43 -2.60
CA ALA A 101 7.43 -3.49 -3.94
C ALA A 101 8.53 -3.35 -5.01
N GLU A 102 9.47 -2.42 -4.80
CA GLU A 102 10.65 -2.28 -5.68
C GLU A 102 11.51 -3.55 -5.69
N LEU A 103 11.80 -4.13 -4.51
CA LEU A 103 12.60 -5.35 -4.39
C LEU A 103 12.00 -6.53 -5.17
N VAL A 104 10.67 -6.67 -5.17
CA VAL A 104 9.95 -7.75 -5.87
C VAL A 104 9.46 -7.34 -7.26
N HIS A 105 9.92 -6.19 -7.76
CA HIS A 105 9.52 -5.61 -9.05
C HIS A 105 8.00 -5.56 -9.24
N GLN A 106 7.30 -5.11 -8.20
CA GLN A 106 5.86 -4.90 -8.20
C GLN A 106 5.55 -3.45 -8.58
N PRO A 107 4.80 -3.18 -9.64
CA PRO A 107 4.41 -1.82 -10.00
C PRO A 107 3.45 -1.26 -8.96
N VAL A 108 3.60 0.03 -8.65
CA VAL A 108 2.74 0.75 -7.70
C VAL A 108 2.25 2.03 -8.35
N ALA A 109 0.97 2.31 -8.21
CA ALA A 109 0.36 3.59 -8.54
C ALA A 109 -0.14 4.27 -7.25
N TYR A 110 -0.10 5.59 -7.21
CA TYR A 110 -0.57 6.39 -6.08
C TYR A 110 -1.50 7.49 -6.55
N ASP A 111 -2.67 7.56 -5.92
CA ASP A 111 -3.62 8.67 -6.05
C ASP A 111 -3.53 9.54 -4.81
N GLU A 112 -3.00 10.77 -4.97
CA GLU A 112 -2.80 11.71 -3.88
C GLU A 112 -4.15 12.23 -3.33
N ALA A 113 -5.14 12.46 -4.19
CA ALA A 113 -6.43 13.00 -3.79
C ALA A 113 -7.21 12.03 -2.90
N LEU A 114 -7.07 10.73 -3.16
CA LEU A 114 -7.71 9.66 -2.40
C LEU A 114 -6.78 9.04 -1.34
N ALA A 115 -5.53 9.48 -1.25
CA ALA A 115 -4.50 8.86 -0.41
C ALA A 115 -4.47 7.32 -0.59
N THR A 116 -4.54 6.86 -1.84
CA THR A 116 -4.71 5.45 -2.18
C THR A 116 -3.52 4.91 -2.96
N TRP A 117 -2.99 3.79 -2.50
CA TRP A 117 -1.88 3.05 -3.11
C TRP A 117 -2.41 1.78 -3.74
N TYR A 118 -2.20 1.61 -5.05
CA TYR A 118 -2.54 0.40 -5.78
C TYR A 118 -1.29 -0.40 -6.12
N PHE A 119 -1.24 -1.64 -5.67
CA PHE A 119 -0.15 -2.58 -5.91
C PHE A 119 -0.56 -3.57 -7.01
N GLY A 120 0.10 -3.48 -8.17
CA GLY A 120 -0.14 -4.40 -9.28
C GLY A 120 0.52 -5.77 -9.05
N LEU A 121 0.54 -6.60 -10.08
CA LEU A 121 1.13 -7.94 -9.99
C LEU A 121 2.65 -7.89 -9.82
N ARG A 122 3.20 -8.68 -8.92
CA ARG A 122 4.64 -8.86 -8.72
C ARG A 122 5.27 -9.59 -9.92
N SER A 123 6.59 -9.49 -10.06
CA SER A 123 7.32 -10.14 -11.16
C SER A 123 7.11 -11.65 -11.25
N ASP A 124 7.03 -12.33 -10.10
CA ASP A 124 6.77 -13.77 -10.03
C ASP A 124 5.36 -14.15 -10.54
N GLN A 125 4.38 -13.29 -10.32
CA GLN A 125 3.01 -13.46 -10.82
C GLN A 125 2.88 -13.14 -12.33
N ARG A 126 3.76 -12.28 -12.86
CA ARG A 126 3.77 -11.89 -14.27
C ARG A 126 4.48 -12.87 -15.19
N GLN A 127 4.98 -13.99 -14.69
CA GLN A 127 5.69 -14.99 -15.50
C GLN A 127 4.85 -15.55 -16.65
N THR A 128 3.53 -15.60 -16.49
CA THR A 128 2.60 -15.97 -17.57
C THR A 128 2.69 -15.02 -18.77
N LEU A 129 2.96 -13.73 -18.55
CA LEU A 129 3.17 -12.75 -19.63
C LEU A 129 4.58 -12.87 -20.25
N SER A 130 5.58 -13.34 -19.49
CA SER A 130 6.94 -13.57 -19.99
C SER A 130 7.07 -14.86 -20.81
N SER A 131 6.13 -15.79 -20.65
CA SER A 131 6.08 -17.02 -21.45
C SER A 131 5.63 -16.80 -22.88
N LEU A 132 5.18 -15.58 -23.24
CA LEU A 132 4.53 -15.25 -24.51
C LEU A 132 3.27 -16.10 -24.79
N GLU A 133 2.76 -16.80 -23.79
CA GLU A 133 1.46 -17.47 -23.84
C GLU A 133 0.35 -16.51 -23.39
N ALA A 134 -0.58 -16.22 -24.28
CA ALA A 134 -1.77 -15.46 -23.91
C ALA A 134 -2.66 -16.27 -22.97
N PRO A 135 -3.17 -15.68 -21.87
CA PRO A 135 -4.19 -16.34 -21.05
C PRO A 135 -5.40 -16.70 -21.90
N ASP A 136 -5.94 -17.90 -21.70
CA ASP A 136 -7.17 -18.28 -22.37
C ASP A 136 -8.35 -17.49 -21.81
N PHE A 137 -9.28 -17.12 -22.68
CA PHE A 137 -10.54 -16.50 -22.31
C PHE A 137 -11.64 -16.98 -23.25
N THR A 138 -12.89 -16.90 -22.82
CA THR A 138 -14.05 -17.34 -23.59
C THR A 138 -15.03 -16.18 -23.72
N LEU A 139 -15.46 -15.89 -24.96
CA LEU A 139 -16.43 -14.86 -25.27
C LEU A 139 -17.56 -15.42 -26.15
N PRO A 140 -18.79 -14.94 -25.98
CA PRO A 140 -19.89 -15.28 -26.87
C PRO A 140 -19.76 -14.52 -28.21
N ASP A 141 -20.12 -15.15 -29.30
CA ASP A 141 -20.38 -14.49 -30.57
C ASP A 141 -21.77 -13.83 -30.63
N MET A 142 -22.15 -13.29 -31.79
CA MET A 142 -23.44 -12.61 -31.98
C MET A 142 -24.64 -13.54 -31.79
N ASP A 143 -24.45 -14.84 -31.93
CA ASP A 143 -25.47 -15.88 -31.77
C ASP A 143 -25.47 -16.46 -30.35
N GLY A 144 -24.59 -15.95 -29.47
CA GLY A 144 -24.43 -16.40 -28.08
C GLY A 144 -23.60 -17.67 -27.92
N LYS A 145 -22.97 -18.17 -28.99
CA LYS A 145 -22.09 -19.33 -28.95
C LYS A 145 -20.75 -18.92 -28.35
N LEU A 146 -20.27 -19.69 -27.39
CA LEU A 146 -19.00 -19.45 -26.70
C LEU A 146 -17.83 -19.91 -27.56
N HIS A 147 -16.83 -19.04 -27.71
CA HIS A 147 -15.55 -19.29 -28.35
C HIS A 147 -14.42 -19.01 -27.38
N SER A 148 -13.47 -19.93 -27.29
CA SER A 148 -12.26 -19.79 -26.49
C SER A 148 -11.07 -19.39 -27.38
N LEU A 149 -10.15 -18.57 -26.83
CA LEU A 149 -8.96 -18.15 -27.56
C LEU A 149 -8.12 -19.35 -28.02
N HIS A 150 -8.07 -20.43 -27.25
CA HIS A 150 -7.28 -21.61 -27.62
C HIS A 150 -7.80 -22.35 -28.87
N GLU A 151 -9.06 -22.17 -29.29
CA GLU A 151 -9.59 -22.73 -30.52
C GLU A 151 -8.88 -22.17 -31.77
N PHE A 152 -8.23 -21.03 -31.61
CA PHE A 152 -7.48 -20.34 -32.66
C PHE A 152 -5.98 -20.64 -32.63
N ARG A 153 -5.52 -21.64 -31.88
CA ARG A 153 -4.09 -22.02 -31.85
C ARG A 153 -3.59 -22.30 -33.27
N GLY A 154 -2.39 -21.78 -33.56
CA GLY A 154 -1.80 -21.86 -34.92
C GLY A 154 -2.29 -20.81 -35.89
N LYS A 155 -3.23 -19.96 -35.50
CA LYS A 155 -3.71 -18.81 -36.31
C LYS A 155 -3.19 -17.50 -35.70
N LYS A 156 -3.09 -16.47 -36.54
CA LYS A 156 -2.85 -15.11 -36.08
C LYS A 156 -4.18 -14.49 -35.65
N VAL A 157 -4.30 -14.12 -34.37
CA VAL A 157 -5.48 -13.48 -33.82
C VAL A 157 -5.16 -12.01 -33.56
N PHE A 158 -5.99 -11.10 -34.04
CA PHE A 158 -5.93 -9.69 -33.75
C PHE A 158 -7.09 -9.32 -32.85
N LEU A 159 -6.80 -8.98 -31.60
CA LEU A 159 -7.80 -8.60 -30.61
C LEU A 159 -7.96 -7.09 -30.56
N VAL A 160 -9.17 -6.60 -30.79
CA VAL A 160 -9.52 -5.18 -30.66
C VAL A 160 -10.56 -5.02 -29.57
N THR A 161 -10.29 -4.13 -28.62
CA THR A 161 -11.24 -3.74 -27.59
C THR A 161 -11.59 -2.27 -27.77
N TRP A 162 -12.87 -1.94 -27.64
CA TRP A 162 -13.34 -0.56 -27.64
C TRP A 162 -14.44 -0.41 -26.59
N ALA A 163 -14.68 0.82 -26.16
CA ALA A 163 -15.80 1.16 -25.32
C ALA A 163 -16.69 2.18 -26.05
N SER A 164 -18.00 1.95 -26.01
CA SER A 164 -19.00 2.92 -26.44
C SER A 164 -19.65 3.53 -25.20
N TRP A 165 -19.34 4.78 -24.93
CA TRP A 165 -19.99 5.64 -23.93
C TRP A 165 -20.68 6.80 -24.59
#